data_6568fe65bed6a7b82f305cc545b631b4
#
_entry.id   6568fe65bed6a7b82f305cc545b631b4
#
_cell.length_a   1.000
_cell.length_b   1.000
_cell.length_c   1.000
_cell.angle_alpha   90.00
_cell.angle_beta   90.00
_cell.angle_gamma   90.00
#
_symmetry.space_group_name_H-M   'P 1'
#
loop_
_entity.id
_entity.type
_entity.pdbx_description
1 polymer ?
#
loop_
_entity_poly.entity_id
_entity_poly.type
_entity_poly.pdbx_seq_one_letter_code
_entity_poly.pdbx_strand_id
1 'polypeptide(L)'
;TQALSLGEKFGFRNAQVSVIAPTGTIGLIMDCDTTGIEPDFALVKFKKLAGGGYFKIINQSVPSALKVLGYDQKKIDSIVNYAVGNGSLENCPKINSTSLLGHGFSLKEIEKIEKALPTAFDIKFVFNQWTLGQEFCRDTLGVPMDKLNDPSFSLLAHLGFSNEDISQANDYVCGTMTLEGAPFLDEAHLPVFDCANPCGKKGKRYLSVESHIYMMAAAQSFISGAISKTINMPGDSSIK
;
A
#
# COMPACT_ATOMS: atom_id res chain seq x y z
N THR A 1 5.93 36.64 25.81
CA THR A 1 4.75 35.93 26.32
C THR A 1 4.77 35.87 27.85
N GLN A 2 3.63 35.72 28.51
CA GLN A 2 3.54 35.63 29.97
C GLN A 2 4.44 34.52 30.57
N ALA A 3 4.49 33.36 29.90
CA ALA A 3 5.35 32.24 30.31
C ALA A 3 6.84 32.60 30.30
N LEU A 4 7.30 33.33 29.26
CA LEU A 4 8.68 33.78 29.18
C LEU A 4 9.01 34.75 30.31
N SER A 5 8.18 35.78 30.52
CA SER A 5 8.38 36.78 31.58
C SER A 5 8.41 36.16 32.98
N LEU A 6 7.54 35.19 33.26
CA LEU A 6 7.56 34.46 34.53
C LEU A 6 8.81 33.58 34.65
N GLY A 7 9.22 32.91 33.57
CA GLY A 7 10.43 32.09 33.53
C GLY A 7 11.71 32.88 33.75
N GLU A 8 11.82 34.06 33.17
CA GLU A 8 12.96 34.97 33.38
C GLU A 8 13.02 35.47 34.83
N LYS A 9 11.87 35.66 35.47
CA LYS A 9 11.80 36.15 36.85
C LYS A 9 12.00 35.07 37.92
N PHE A 10 11.43 33.86 37.72
CA PHE A 10 11.36 32.81 38.73
C PHE A 10 12.08 31.52 38.34
N GLY A 11 12.60 31.45 37.12
CA GLY A 11 13.16 30.22 36.53
C GLY A 11 12.08 29.27 36.02
N PHE A 12 12.52 28.17 35.41
CA PHE A 12 11.68 27.11 34.90
C PHE A 12 11.82 25.85 35.78
N ARG A 13 10.68 25.22 36.10
CA ARG A 13 10.68 23.98 36.89
C ARG A 13 11.24 22.80 36.11
N ASN A 14 10.93 22.72 34.82
CA ASN A 14 11.33 21.61 33.95
C ASN A 14 12.37 22.11 32.95
N ALA A 15 13.45 21.36 32.78
CA ALA A 15 14.49 21.66 31.78
C ALA A 15 13.99 21.44 30.35
N GLN A 16 13.08 20.49 30.16
CA GLN A 16 12.49 20.12 28.86
C GLN A 16 10.99 19.99 29.01
N VAL A 17 10.24 20.54 28.07
CA VAL A 17 8.76 20.59 28.11
C VAL A 17 8.10 20.06 26.84
N SER A 18 8.88 19.75 25.80
CA SER A 18 8.39 19.20 24.54
C SER A 18 9.33 18.12 24.02
N VAL A 19 8.75 17.15 23.32
CA VAL A 19 9.42 15.99 22.73
C VAL A 19 8.61 15.52 21.53
N ILE A 20 9.27 14.96 20.54
CA ILE A 20 8.60 14.18 19.49
C ILE A 20 8.96 12.70 19.69
N ALA A 21 8.08 12.00 20.41
CA ALA A 21 8.19 10.56 20.62
C ALA A 21 7.71 9.78 19.39
N PRO A 22 8.03 8.48 19.26
CA PRO A 22 7.55 7.65 18.16
C PRO A 22 6.02 7.56 18.06
N THR A 23 5.30 7.60 19.19
CA THR A 23 3.82 7.57 19.30
C THR A 23 3.13 6.45 18.51
N GLY A 24 3.78 5.30 18.30
CA GLY A 24 3.30 4.21 17.47
C GLY A 24 1.91 3.72 17.87
N THR A 25 1.77 3.14 19.07
CA THR A 25 0.51 2.60 19.56
C THR A 25 -0.57 3.68 19.73
N ILE A 26 -0.20 4.84 20.27
CA ILE A 26 -1.13 5.95 20.47
C ILE A 26 -1.63 6.48 19.12
N GLY A 27 -0.73 6.67 18.16
CA GLY A 27 -1.10 7.10 16.82
C GLY A 27 -2.06 6.12 16.14
N LEU A 28 -1.79 4.82 16.24
CA LEU A 28 -2.67 3.78 15.69
C LEU A 28 -4.06 3.75 16.34
N ILE A 29 -4.15 3.94 17.66
CA ILE A 29 -5.44 4.02 18.37
C ILE A 29 -6.23 5.26 17.95
N MET A 30 -5.54 6.35 17.65
CA MET A 30 -6.14 7.61 17.20
C MET A 30 -6.39 7.66 15.68
N ASP A 31 -6.22 6.54 14.99
CA ASP A 31 -6.40 6.41 13.52
C ASP A 31 -5.51 7.38 12.70
N CYS A 32 -4.30 7.63 13.19
CA CYS A 32 -3.31 8.42 12.46
C CYS A 32 -2.63 7.56 11.39
N ASP A 33 -2.46 8.11 10.19
CA ASP A 33 -1.75 7.45 9.08
C ASP A 33 -0.24 7.38 9.33
N THR A 34 0.32 8.36 10.02
CA THR A 34 1.74 8.45 10.39
C THR A 34 1.90 8.70 11.89
N THR A 35 3.09 8.47 12.42
CA THR A 35 3.40 8.61 13.85
C THR A 35 4.66 9.44 14.08
N GLY A 36 4.67 10.26 15.15
CA GLY A 36 5.78 11.13 15.47
C GLY A 36 6.10 12.11 14.35
N ILE A 37 7.37 12.20 13.97
CA ILE A 37 7.86 13.02 12.84
C ILE A 37 8.05 12.17 11.56
N GLU A 38 7.65 10.91 11.60
CA GLU A 38 7.90 10.01 10.49
C GLU A 38 7.03 10.34 9.27
N PRO A 39 7.58 10.33 8.05
CA PRO A 39 6.75 10.29 6.84
C PRO A 39 6.05 8.94 6.75
N ASP A 40 5.06 8.83 5.87
CA ASP A 40 4.43 7.54 5.64
C ASP A 40 5.45 6.51 5.13
N PHE A 41 5.32 5.29 5.61
CA PHE A 41 6.13 4.15 5.17
C PHE A 41 5.70 3.68 3.78
N ALA A 42 4.39 3.61 3.53
CA ALA A 42 3.78 3.25 2.27
C ALA A 42 2.36 3.83 2.20
N LEU A 43 1.95 4.30 1.02
CA LEU A 43 0.63 4.91 0.81
C LEU A 43 -0.51 3.90 0.95
N VAL A 44 -0.29 2.65 0.56
CA VAL A 44 -1.27 1.56 0.70
C VAL A 44 -0.78 0.59 1.76
N LYS A 45 -1.62 0.34 2.75
CA LYS A 45 -1.34 -0.52 3.89
C LYS A 45 -2.38 -1.63 4.01
N PHE A 46 -1.99 -2.71 4.66
CA PHE A 46 -2.89 -3.82 4.99
C PHE A 46 -3.21 -3.79 6.48
N LYS A 47 -4.48 -3.64 6.80
CA LYS A 47 -4.96 -3.66 8.19
C LYS A 47 -5.57 -5.03 8.48
N LYS A 48 -5.07 -5.70 9.53
CA LYS A 48 -5.62 -6.96 10.00
C LYS A 48 -6.93 -6.72 10.75
N LEU A 49 -7.97 -7.44 10.39
CA LEU A 49 -9.26 -7.38 11.06
C LEU A 49 -9.29 -8.24 12.31
N ALA A 50 -10.02 -7.82 13.34
CA ALA A 50 -10.18 -8.57 14.59
C ALA A 50 -10.81 -9.96 14.38
N GLY A 51 -11.68 -10.10 13.38
CA GLY A 51 -12.30 -11.37 12.97
C GLY A 51 -11.49 -12.21 11.99
N GLY A 52 -10.24 -11.83 11.71
CA GLY A 52 -9.41 -12.44 10.68
C GLY A 52 -9.55 -11.74 9.32
N GLY A 53 -8.59 -12.02 8.41
CA GLY A 53 -8.51 -11.34 7.11
C GLY A 53 -7.77 -10.00 7.18
N TYR A 54 -7.52 -9.45 6.00
CA TYR A 54 -6.85 -8.16 5.81
C TYR A 54 -7.68 -7.33 4.85
N PHE A 55 -7.66 -6.01 5.02
CA PHE A 55 -8.17 -5.10 4.00
C PHE A 55 -7.13 -4.04 3.68
N LYS A 56 -7.17 -3.55 2.45
CA LYS A 56 -6.28 -2.51 1.97
C LYS A 56 -6.87 -1.15 2.30
N ILE A 57 -6.03 -0.27 2.80
CA ILE A 57 -6.36 1.14 3.01
C ILE A 57 -5.30 1.99 2.34
N ILE A 58 -5.72 3.08 1.71
CA ILE A 58 -4.82 4.13 1.29
C ILE A 58 -4.73 5.18 2.39
N ASN A 59 -3.57 5.82 2.53
CA ASN A 59 -3.40 6.97 3.41
C ASN A 59 -4.51 8.00 3.15
N GLN A 60 -5.27 8.36 4.18
CA GLN A 60 -6.46 9.20 4.07
C GLN A 60 -6.17 10.62 3.59
N SER A 61 -4.93 11.07 3.72
CA SER A 61 -4.51 12.38 3.18
C SER A 61 -4.37 12.40 1.66
N VAL A 62 -4.23 11.24 0.99
CA VAL A 62 -4.04 11.17 -0.47
C VAL A 62 -5.21 11.75 -1.25
N PRO A 63 -6.48 11.34 -1.04
CA PRO A 63 -7.61 11.96 -1.73
C PRO A 63 -7.72 13.46 -1.48
N SER A 64 -7.46 13.90 -0.24
CA SER A 64 -7.48 15.32 0.13
C SER A 64 -6.38 16.12 -0.56
N ALA A 65 -5.17 15.58 -0.63
CA ALA A 65 -4.04 16.20 -1.33
C ALA A 65 -4.32 16.32 -2.84
N LEU A 66 -4.85 15.26 -3.47
CA LEU A 66 -5.24 15.28 -4.89
C LEU A 66 -6.31 16.35 -5.16
N LYS A 67 -7.27 16.51 -4.26
CA LYS A 67 -8.29 17.56 -4.37
C LYS A 67 -7.68 18.96 -4.29
N VAL A 68 -6.74 19.18 -3.39
CA VAL A 68 -6.01 20.47 -3.26
C VAL A 68 -5.16 20.75 -4.50
N LEU A 69 -4.60 19.71 -5.13
CA LEU A 69 -3.85 19.80 -6.38
C LEU A 69 -4.76 20.03 -7.61
N GLY A 70 -6.09 20.09 -7.43
CA GLY A 70 -7.04 20.45 -8.49
C GLY A 70 -7.62 19.27 -9.28
N TYR A 71 -7.46 18.03 -8.81
CA TYR A 71 -8.10 16.86 -9.44
C TYR A 71 -9.59 16.79 -9.10
N ASP A 72 -10.41 16.49 -10.09
CA ASP A 72 -11.83 16.19 -9.89
C ASP A 72 -12.03 14.80 -9.27
N GLN A 73 -13.22 14.54 -8.72
CA GLN A 73 -13.51 13.30 -7.99
C GLN A 73 -13.31 12.05 -8.86
N LYS A 74 -13.64 12.07 -10.14
CA LYS A 74 -13.46 10.91 -11.04
C LYS A 74 -11.98 10.56 -11.23
N LYS A 75 -11.13 11.58 -11.37
CA LYS A 75 -9.67 11.37 -11.45
C LYS A 75 -9.11 10.88 -10.13
N ILE A 76 -9.55 11.44 -9.00
CA ILE A 76 -9.16 10.98 -7.66
C ILE A 76 -9.51 9.50 -7.49
N ASP A 77 -10.75 9.09 -7.80
CA ASP A 77 -11.18 7.70 -7.70
C ASP A 77 -10.33 6.78 -8.59
N SER A 78 -10.03 7.21 -9.81
CA SER A 78 -9.16 6.45 -10.72
C SER A 78 -7.74 6.29 -10.21
N ILE A 79 -7.15 7.35 -9.63
CA ILE A 79 -5.80 7.33 -9.04
C ILE A 79 -5.77 6.42 -7.81
N VAL A 80 -6.77 6.53 -6.94
CA VAL A 80 -6.89 5.69 -5.74
C VAL A 80 -7.07 4.22 -6.13
N ASN A 81 -7.97 3.92 -7.07
CA ASN A 81 -8.19 2.54 -7.55
C ASN A 81 -6.94 1.94 -8.20
N TYR A 82 -6.16 2.75 -8.90
CA TYR A 82 -4.88 2.30 -9.44
C TYR A 82 -3.92 1.83 -8.33
N ALA A 83 -3.87 2.54 -7.21
CA ALA A 83 -2.99 2.18 -6.10
C ALA A 83 -3.54 1.02 -5.25
N VAL A 84 -4.84 1.02 -4.94
CA VAL A 84 -5.47 0.04 -4.04
C VAL A 84 -5.93 -1.22 -4.77
N GLY A 85 -6.31 -1.09 -6.04
CA GLY A 85 -6.97 -2.11 -6.86
C GLY A 85 -8.49 -2.06 -6.76
N ASN A 86 -9.15 -2.62 -7.77
CA ASN A 86 -10.61 -2.67 -7.83
C ASN A 86 -11.22 -3.80 -6.97
N GLY A 87 -10.41 -4.78 -6.55
CA GLY A 87 -10.85 -5.92 -5.75
C GLY A 87 -11.85 -6.84 -6.44
N SER A 88 -12.01 -6.73 -7.75
CA SER A 88 -12.97 -7.49 -8.57
C SER A 88 -12.42 -7.72 -9.97
N LEU A 89 -12.89 -8.78 -10.64
CA LEU A 89 -12.63 -9.07 -12.05
C LEU A 89 -13.57 -8.32 -12.99
N GLU A 90 -14.53 -7.56 -12.46
CA GLU A 90 -15.44 -6.77 -13.27
C GLU A 90 -14.66 -5.73 -14.08
N ASN A 91 -14.82 -5.75 -15.40
CA ASN A 91 -14.06 -4.94 -16.36
C ASN A 91 -12.52 -5.14 -16.32
N CYS A 92 -12.02 -6.22 -15.67
CA CYS A 92 -10.60 -6.52 -15.65
C CYS A 92 -10.12 -6.90 -17.07
N PRO A 93 -9.01 -6.34 -17.53
CA PRO A 93 -8.44 -6.68 -18.82
C PRO A 93 -8.03 -8.17 -18.85
N LYS A 94 -8.35 -8.85 -19.95
CA LYS A 94 -7.96 -10.23 -20.26
C LYS A 94 -8.48 -11.30 -19.28
N ILE A 95 -8.36 -11.11 -17.99
CA ILE A 95 -8.80 -12.08 -16.95
C ILE A 95 -10.06 -11.54 -16.29
N ASN A 96 -11.21 -11.95 -16.82
CA ASN A 96 -12.53 -11.53 -16.37
C ASN A 96 -13.51 -12.71 -16.43
N SER A 97 -14.74 -12.52 -15.97
CA SER A 97 -15.75 -13.58 -15.92
C SER A 97 -15.96 -14.24 -17.28
N THR A 98 -15.97 -13.48 -18.38
CA THR A 98 -16.17 -14.02 -19.73
C THR A 98 -15.03 -14.93 -20.15
N SER A 99 -13.78 -14.50 -19.96
CA SER A 99 -12.62 -15.33 -20.31
C SER A 99 -12.53 -16.59 -19.42
N LEU A 100 -12.84 -16.47 -18.13
CA LEU A 100 -12.85 -17.60 -17.21
C LEU A 100 -13.92 -18.64 -17.55
N LEU A 101 -15.12 -18.20 -17.93
CA LEU A 101 -16.16 -19.12 -18.45
C LEU A 101 -15.66 -19.89 -19.68
N GLY A 102 -14.92 -19.23 -20.58
CA GLY A 102 -14.27 -19.88 -21.72
C GLY A 102 -13.23 -20.93 -21.35
N HIS A 103 -12.63 -20.84 -20.18
CA HIS A 103 -11.69 -21.82 -19.62
C HIS A 103 -12.35 -22.89 -18.72
N GLY A 104 -13.68 -22.99 -18.72
CA GLY A 104 -14.41 -24.04 -18.00
C GLY A 104 -14.76 -23.69 -16.55
N PHE A 105 -14.57 -22.46 -16.11
CA PHE A 105 -15.09 -22.02 -14.82
C PHE A 105 -16.61 -21.91 -14.88
N SER A 106 -17.28 -22.28 -13.79
CA SER A 106 -18.69 -21.96 -13.61
C SER A 106 -18.86 -20.68 -12.80
N LEU A 107 -20.08 -20.13 -12.77
CA LEU A 107 -20.41 -18.96 -11.97
C LEU A 107 -20.09 -19.16 -10.48
N LYS A 108 -20.18 -20.40 -9.99
CA LYS A 108 -19.86 -20.75 -8.60
C LYS A 108 -18.37 -20.57 -8.28
N GLU A 109 -17.48 -20.98 -9.19
CA GLU A 109 -16.02 -20.79 -9.01
C GLU A 109 -15.65 -19.32 -9.15
N ILE A 110 -16.28 -18.58 -10.08
CA ILE A 110 -16.09 -17.14 -10.23
C ILE A 110 -16.52 -16.41 -8.97
N GLU A 111 -17.65 -16.79 -8.36
CA GLU A 111 -18.11 -16.20 -7.10
C GLU A 111 -17.12 -16.42 -5.93
N LYS A 112 -16.49 -17.61 -5.86
CA LYS A 112 -15.43 -17.88 -4.86
C LYS A 112 -14.22 -16.96 -5.06
N ILE A 113 -13.82 -16.77 -6.32
CA ILE A 113 -12.73 -15.85 -6.67
C ILE A 113 -13.10 -14.44 -6.24
N GLU A 114 -14.25 -13.92 -6.67
CA GLU A 114 -14.70 -12.56 -6.33
C GLU A 114 -14.75 -12.31 -4.82
N LYS A 115 -15.15 -13.27 -4.03
CA LYS A 115 -15.14 -13.18 -2.55
C LYS A 115 -13.73 -13.11 -1.96
N ALA A 116 -12.74 -13.71 -2.60
CA ALA A 116 -11.37 -13.75 -2.10
C ALA A 116 -10.52 -12.55 -2.56
N LEU A 117 -10.84 -11.93 -3.70
CA LEU A 117 -10.06 -10.86 -4.31
C LEU A 117 -9.87 -9.61 -3.44
N PRO A 118 -10.87 -9.09 -2.71
CA PRO A 118 -10.72 -7.88 -1.91
C PRO A 118 -9.59 -7.93 -0.87
N THR A 119 -9.24 -9.14 -0.42
CA THR A 119 -8.19 -9.36 0.57
C THR A 119 -6.89 -9.88 -0.02
N ALA A 120 -6.84 -10.06 -1.33
CA ALA A 120 -5.68 -10.64 -2.01
C ALA A 120 -4.53 -9.63 -2.15
N PHE A 121 -3.31 -10.08 -1.85
CA PHE A 121 -2.07 -9.34 -2.10
C PHE A 121 -1.58 -9.47 -3.55
N ASP A 122 -1.91 -10.60 -4.15
CA ASP A 122 -1.58 -10.93 -5.53
C ASP A 122 -2.68 -11.85 -6.07
N ILE A 123 -3.09 -11.63 -7.31
CA ILE A 123 -4.16 -12.39 -7.96
C ILE A 123 -3.87 -13.90 -7.96
N LYS A 124 -2.59 -14.31 -8.01
CA LYS A 124 -2.16 -15.71 -7.95
C LYS A 124 -2.59 -16.42 -6.68
N PHE A 125 -2.73 -15.70 -5.57
CA PHE A 125 -3.17 -16.28 -4.30
C PHE A 125 -4.65 -16.60 -4.25
N VAL A 126 -5.41 -16.19 -5.25
CA VAL A 126 -6.82 -16.52 -5.37
C VAL A 126 -7.04 -17.66 -6.37
N PHE A 127 -6.20 -17.76 -7.39
CA PHE A 127 -6.27 -18.80 -8.40
C PHE A 127 -5.45 -20.03 -8.00
N ASN A 128 -5.98 -20.82 -7.05
CA ASN A 128 -5.33 -22.01 -6.50
C ASN A 128 -6.34 -23.05 -6.02
N GLN A 129 -5.85 -24.24 -5.66
CA GLN A 129 -6.68 -25.36 -5.21
C GLN A 129 -7.43 -25.10 -3.89
N TRP A 130 -6.93 -24.23 -3.01
CA TRP A 130 -7.59 -23.95 -1.73
C TRP A 130 -8.83 -23.06 -1.91
N THR A 131 -8.80 -22.17 -2.88
CA THR A 131 -9.94 -21.31 -3.23
C THR A 131 -10.95 -22.05 -4.10
N LEU A 132 -10.47 -22.74 -5.14
CA LEU A 132 -11.30 -23.34 -6.18
C LEU A 132 -11.75 -24.78 -5.84
N GLY A 133 -10.96 -25.49 -5.07
CA GLY A 133 -11.11 -26.92 -4.80
C GLY A 133 -10.22 -27.77 -5.68
N GLN A 134 -9.63 -28.82 -5.07
CA GLN A 134 -8.67 -29.69 -5.73
C GLN A 134 -9.30 -30.46 -6.90
N GLU A 135 -10.52 -30.95 -6.72
CA GLU A 135 -11.26 -31.69 -7.75
C GLU A 135 -11.51 -30.82 -8.99
N PHE A 136 -11.95 -29.57 -8.80
CA PHE A 136 -12.15 -28.66 -9.91
C PHE A 136 -10.85 -28.38 -10.67
N CYS A 137 -9.75 -28.13 -9.96
CA CYS A 137 -8.46 -27.89 -10.60
C CYS A 137 -7.97 -29.12 -11.39
N ARG A 138 -8.16 -30.34 -10.86
CA ARG A 138 -7.73 -31.56 -11.50
C ARG A 138 -8.65 -31.94 -12.66
N ASP A 139 -9.96 -32.07 -12.40
CA ASP A 139 -10.90 -32.72 -13.30
C ASP A 139 -11.44 -31.80 -14.39
N THR A 140 -11.56 -30.50 -14.09
CA THR A 140 -12.07 -29.51 -15.05
C THR A 140 -10.92 -28.74 -15.72
N LEU A 141 -9.93 -28.30 -14.94
CA LEU A 141 -8.83 -27.49 -15.49
C LEU A 141 -7.62 -28.34 -15.93
N GLY A 142 -7.64 -29.67 -15.72
CA GLY A 142 -6.60 -30.56 -16.18
C GLY A 142 -5.24 -30.39 -15.49
N VAL A 143 -5.22 -29.84 -14.26
CA VAL A 143 -3.96 -29.64 -13.54
C VAL A 143 -3.44 -30.94 -12.94
N PRO A 144 -2.21 -31.37 -13.24
CA PRO A 144 -1.60 -32.55 -12.63
C PRO A 144 -1.46 -32.39 -11.11
N MET A 145 -1.64 -33.50 -10.38
CA MET A 145 -1.63 -33.51 -8.90
C MET A 145 -0.29 -33.08 -8.30
N ASP A 146 0.82 -33.39 -8.95
CA ASP A 146 2.15 -32.93 -8.53
C ASP A 146 2.31 -31.42 -8.63
N LYS A 147 1.65 -30.77 -9.60
CA LYS A 147 1.66 -29.32 -9.79
C LYS A 147 0.78 -28.58 -8.80
N LEU A 148 -0.32 -29.17 -8.34
CA LEU A 148 -1.22 -28.53 -7.39
C LEU A 148 -0.55 -28.16 -6.06
N ASN A 149 0.47 -28.92 -5.65
CA ASN A 149 1.22 -28.70 -4.41
C ASN A 149 2.53 -27.92 -4.62
N ASP A 150 2.86 -27.56 -5.85
CA ASP A 150 4.05 -26.79 -6.17
C ASP A 150 3.80 -25.27 -5.90
N PRO A 151 4.51 -24.63 -4.95
CA PRO A 151 4.33 -23.22 -4.66
C PRO A 151 4.70 -22.29 -5.84
N SER A 152 5.51 -22.78 -6.78
CA SER A 152 5.91 -22.04 -7.98
C SER A 152 4.89 -22.14 -9.12
N PHE A 153 3.91 -23.04 -9.01
CA PHE A 153 2.90 -23.26 -10.04
C PHE A 153 1.94 -22.07 -10.15
N SER A 154 1.69 -21.63 -11.38
CA SER A 154 0.72 -20.59 -11.67
C SER A 154 -0.45 -21.17 -12.46
N LEU A 155 -1.62 -21.24 -11.84
CA LEU A 155 -2.84 -21.71 -12.50
C LEU A 155 -3.21 -20.84 -13.70
N LEU A 156 -3.08 -19.52 -13.58
CA LEU A 156 -3.38 -18.59 -14.69
C LEU A 156 -2.45 -18.82 -15.90
N ALA A 157 -1.16 -19.08 -15.65
CA ALA A 157 -0.23 -19.42 -16.73
C ALA A 157 -0.56 -20.79 -17.35
N HIS A 158 -0.99 -21.78 -16.56
CA HIS A 158 -1.45 -23.07 -17.04
C HIS A 158 -2.69 -22.95 -17.95
N LEU A 159 -3.58 -21.99 -17.66
CA LEU A 159 -4.74 -21.66 -18.49
C LEU A 159 -4.40 -20.91 -19.78
N GLY A 160 -3.11 -20.57 -20.00
CA GLY A 160 -2.65 -19.91 -21.22
C GLY A 160 -2.58 -18.38 -21.15
N PHE A 161 -2.85 -17.76 -20.00
CA PHE A 161 -2.64 -16.33 -19.84
C PHE A 161 -1.15 -16.00 -19.80
N SER A 162 -0.74 -14.99 -20.56
CA SER A 162 0.65 -14.53 -20.56
C SER A 162 1.04 -13.88 -19.22
N ASN A 163 2.33 -13.81 -18.95
CA ASN A 163 2.83 -13.09 -17.76
C ASN A 163 2.42 -11.62 -17.77
N GLU A 164 2.30 -11.02 -18.96
CA GLU A 164 1.82 -9.66 -19.13
C GLU A 164 0.35 -9.52 -18.77
N ASP A 165 -0.53 -10.42 -19.26
CA ASP A 165 -1.95 -10.42 -18.93
C ASP A 165 -2.17 -10.60 -17.43
N ILE A 166 -1.40 -11.52 -16.80
CA ILE A 166 -1.45 -11.75 -15.35
C ILE A 166 -1.00 -10.51 -14.57
N SER A 167 0.06 -9.84 -15.02
CA SER A 167 0.55 -8.61 -14.38
C SER A 167 -0.45 -7.47 -14.49
N GLN A 168 -1.05 -7.26 -15.66
CA GLN A 168 -2.07 -6.24 -15.88
C GLN A 168 -3.33 -6.51 -15.04
N ALA A 169 -3.78 -7.75 -15.00
CA ALA A 169 -4.91 -8.15 -14.16
C ALA A 169 -4.60 -7.98 -12.67
N ASN A 170 -3.39 -8.31 -12.26
CA ASN A 170 -2.95 -8.10 -10.88
C ASN A 170 -2.94 -6.62 -10.49
N ASP A 171 -2.41 -5.75 -11.33
CA ASP A 171 -2.42 -4.31 -11.10
C ASP A 171 -3.86 -3.76 -11.02
N TYR A 172 -4.74 -4.24 -11.90
CA TYR A 172 -6.14 -3.83 -11.91
C TYR A 172 -6.90 -4.30 -10.66
N VAL A 173 -6.74 -5.56 -10.27
CA VAL A 173 -7.50 -6.17 -9.17
C VAL A 173 -6.87 -5.89 -7.82
N CYS A 174 -5.55 -6.09 -7.70
CA CYS A 174 -4.84 -5.97 -6.43
C CYS A 174 -4.21 -4.59 -6.20
N GLY A 175 -4.14 -3.75 -7.24
CA GLY A 175 -3.51 -2.45 -7.21
C GLY A 175 -1.99 -2.50 -7.30
N THR A 176 -1.40 -1.38 -7.68
CA THR A 176 0.05 -1.23 -7.83
C THR A 176 0.76 -0.90 -6.53
N MET A 177 0.00 -0.44 -5.51
CA MET A 177 0.47 0.05 -4.20
C MET A 177 1.37 1.29 -4.30
N THR A 178 1.41 1.94 -5.45
CA THR A 178 2.11 3.21 -5.71
C THR A 178 1.25 4.14 -6.54
N LEU A 179 1.55 5.44 -6.51
CA LEU A 179 0.93 6.42 -7.40
C LEU A 179 1.76 6.68 -8.66
N GLU A 180 2.97 6.14 -8.75
CA GLU A 180 3.80 6.26 -9.94
C GLU A 180 3.16 5.53 -11.12
N GLY A 181 2.92 6.27 -12.20
CA GLY A 181 2.21 5.77 -13.38
C GLY A 181 0.68 5.74 -13.26
N ALA A 182 0.11 6.32 -12.19
CA ALA A 182 -1.33 6.40 -12.04
C ALA A 182 -1.98 7.24 -13.17
N PRO A 183 -3.14 6.82 -13.69
CA PRO A 183 -3.82 7.56 -14.75
C PRO A 183 -4.18 8.97 -14.27
N PHE A 184 -4.03 9.95 -15.16
CA PHE A 184 -4.36 11.37 -14.90
C PHE A 184 -3.47 12.10 -13.89
N LEU A 185 -2.59 11.41 -13.16
CA LEU A 185 -1.68 12.04 -12.21
C LEU A 185 -0.49 12.68 -12.95
N ASP A 186 -0.31 13.98 -12.75
CA ASP A 186 0.86 14.71 -13.27
C ASP A 186 2.13 14.28 -12.51
N GLU A 187 3.18 13.99 -13.24
CA GLU A 187 4.47 13.62 -12.67
C GLU A 187 5.05 14.70 -11.76
N ALA A 188 4.75 15.98 -12.04
CA ALA A 188 5.16 17.11 -11.21
C ALA A 188 4.55 17.08 -9.80
N HIS A 189 3.44 16.36 -9.61
CA HIS A 189 2.76 16.21 -8.32
C HIS A 189 3.24 14.98 -7.53
N LEU A 190 3.97 14.05 -8.15
CA LEU A 190 4.46 12.83 -7.46
C LEU A 190 5.28 13.12 -6.19
N PRO A 191 6.14 14.16 -6.12
CA PRO A 191 6.90 14.45 -4.90
C PRO A 191 6.06 14.67 -3.64
N VAL A 192 4.80 15.08 -3.78
CA VAL A 192 3.86 15.26 -2.65
C VAL A 192 3.54 13.92 -1.97
N PHE A 193 3.68 12.83 -2.71
CA PHE A 193 3.30 11.47 -2.29
C PHE A 193 4.50 10.56 -2.01
N ASP A 194 5.73 11.11 -1.99
CA ASP A 194 6.93 10.33 -1.69
C ASP A 194 6.90 9.84 -0.23
N CYS A 195 7.14 8.57 -0.04
CA CYS A 195 7.17 7.90 1.26
C CYS A 195 8.61 7.65 1.73
N ALA A 196 8.76 7.10 2.93
CA ALA A 196 10.07 6.72 3.46
C ALA A 196 10.76 5.63 2.63
N ASN A 197 9.99 4.82 1.89
CA ASN A 197 10.49 3.74 1.03
C ASN A 197 9.75 3.75 -0.32
N PRO A 198 10.32 3.14 -1.37
CA PRO A 198 9.60 2.88 -2.60
C PRO A 198 8.33 2.05 -2.33
N CYS A 199 7.22 2.46 -2.93
CA CYS A 199 5.92 1.83 -2.70
C CYS A 199 5.59 0.79 -3.77
N GLY A 200 5.07 -0.37 -3.34
CA GLY A 200 4.69 -1.44 -4.25
C GLY A 200 5.87 -2.09 -4.99
N LYS A 201 5.55 -2.90 -6.01
CA LYS A 201 6.57 -3.60 -6.81
C LYS A 201 7.19 -2.71 -7.89
N LYS A 202 6.51 -1.63 -8.27
CA LYS A 202 6.88 -0.76 -9.42
C LYS A 202 7.37 0.61 -9.00
N GLY A 203 7.10 1.04 -7.78
CA GLY A 203 7.53 2.34 -7.26
C GLY A 203 9.05 2.42 -7.10
N LYS A 204 9.59 3.59 -7.44
CA LYS A 204 11.02 3.89 -7.39
C LYS A 204 11.30 5.11 -6.52
N ARG A 205 10.29 5.95 -6.33
CA ARG A 205 10.41 7.21 -5.60
C ARG A 205 10.36 6.97 -4.10
N TYR A 206 11.20 7.70 -3.38
CA TYR A 206 11.24 7.74 -1.92
C TYR A 206 11.92 9.01 -1.44
N LEU A 207 11.73 9.35 -0.18
CA LEU A 207 12.41 10.48 0.45
C LEU A 207 13.88 10.13 0.70
N SER A 208 14.79 11.03 0.28
CA SER A 208 16.23 10.82 0.49
C SER A 208 16.59 10.86 1.97
N VAL A 209 17.73 10.26 2.32
CA VAL A 209 18.29 10.28 3.69
C VAL A 209 18.45 11.70 4.20
N GLU A 210 18.92 12.61 3.33
CA GLU A 210 19.10 14.03 3.65
C GLU A 210 17.78 14.72 4.01
N SER A 211 16.67 14.35 3.31
CA SER A 211 15.33 14.87 3.62
C SER A 211 14.91 14.56 5.05
N HIS A 212 15.17 13.35 5.52
CA HIS A 212 14.92 12.94 6.90
C HIS A 212 15.76 13.74 7.90
N ILE A 213 17.05 13.94 7.60
CA ILE A 213 17.98 14.70 8.45
C ILE A 213 17.57 16.18 8.53
N TYR A 214 17.27 16.80 7.39
CA TYR A 214 16.85 18.21 7.34
C TYR A 214 15.53 18.43 8.06
N MET A 215 14.56 17.53 7.92
CA MET A 215 13.29 17.64 8.65
C MET A 215 13.51 17.58 10.16
N MET A 216 14.34 16.65 10.63
CA MET A 216 14.67 16.52 12.05
C MET A 216 15.42 17.76 12.57
N ALA A 217 16.41 18.26 11.82
CA ALA A 217 17.17 19.45 12.18
C ALA A 217 16.28 20.69 12.26
N ALA A 218 15.36 20.87 11.30
CA ALA A 218 14.41 21.97 11.31
C ALA A 218 13.47 21.89 12.53
N ALA A 219 12.93 20.71 12.84
CA ALA A 219 12.03 20.52 13.96
C ALA A 219 12.72 20.71 15.31
N GLN A 220 13.99 20.30 15.46
CA GLN A 220 14.73 20.39 16.70
C GLN A 220 14.84 21.82 17.26
N SER A 221 14.82 22.83 16.40
CA SER A 221 14.87 24.25 16.84
C SER A 221 13.63 24.67 17.66
N PHE A 222 12.52 23.93 17.56
CA PHE A 222 11.26 24.19 18.29
C PHE A 222 10.99 23.19 19.43
N ILE A 223 11.85 22.17 19.57
CA ILE A 223 11.65 21.07 20.52
C ILE A 223 12.75 21.12 21.57
N SER A 224 12.37 21.28 22.84
CA SER A 224 13.31 21.38 23.95
C SER A 224 13.93 20.02 24.35
N GLY A 225 13.25 18.93 24.06
CA GLY A 225 13.71 17.57 24.33
C GLY A 225 14.14 16.82 23.08
N ALA A 226 14.11 15.51 23.15
CA ALA A 226 14.53 14.62 22.05
C ALA A 226 13.47 14.49 20.96
N ILE A 227 13.95 14.18 19.74
CA ILE A 227 13.15 13.74 18.62
C ILE A 227 13.57 12.30 18.27
N SER A 228 12.60 11.38 18.22
CA SER A 228 12.81 10.05 17.67
C SER A 228 12.54 10.05 16.17
N LYS A 229 13.50 9.57 15.40
CA LYS A 229 13.40 9.54 13.92
C LYS A 229 14.10 8.30 13.37
N THR A 230 13.39 7.57 12.54
CA THR A 230 13.96 6.48 11.75
C THR A 230 14.49 7.04 10.43
N ILE A 231 15.70 6.65 10.07
CA ILE A 231 16.31 6.95 8.78
C ILE A 231 16.65 5.62 8.11
N ASN A 232 15.93 5.28 7.05
CA ASN A 232 16.18 4.09 6.26
C ASN A 232 17.35 4.36 5.32
N MET A 233 18.35 3.50 5.39
CA MET A 233 19.52 3.55 4.49
C MET A 233 19.38 2.48 3.42
N PRO A 234 19.68 2.78 2.14
CA PRO A 234 19.82 1.76 1.11
C PRO A 234 20.84 0.68 1.51
N GLY A 235 20.58 -0.57 1.12
CA GLY A 235 21.44 -1.70 1.53
C GLY A 235 22.86 -1.66 0.97
N ASP A 236 23.09 -0.84 -0.05
CA ASP A 236 24.39 -0.58 -0.71
C ASP A 236 25.09 0.70 -0.20
N SER A 237 24.55 1.33 0.84
CA SER A 237 25.13 2.54 1.42
C SER A 237 26.55 2.29 1.95
N SER A 238 27.49 3.15 1.58
CA SER A 238 28.88 3.08 2.05
C SER A 238 29.07 3.86 3.37
N ILE A 239 30.15 3.54 4.09
CA ILE A 239 30.54 4.22 5.36
C ILE A 239 31.24 5.57 5.07
N LYS A 240 31.37 5.95 3.82
CA LYS A 240 32.07 7.19 3.43
C LYS A 240 31.16 8.39 3.51
#